data_8226985cd1d852806a49cf20ce4ca41e
#
_entry.id   8226985cd1d852806a49cf20ce4ca41e
#
_cell.length_a   1.000
_cell.length_b   1.000
_cell.length_c   1.000
_cell.angle_alpha   90.00
_cell.angle_beta   90.00
_cell.angle_gamma   90.00
#
_symmetry.space_group_name_H-M   'P 1'
#
loop_
_entity.id
_entity.type
_entity.pdbx_description
1 polymer ?
#
loop_
_entity_poly.entity_id
_entity_poly.type
_entity_poly.pdbx_seq_one_letter_code
_entity_poly.pdbx_strand_id
1 'polypeptide(L)'
;MTKELLTPDYIFESSWEVCNKVGGIYTVLSTRANTLQAKFHDRLFFIGPDFWQGKENPLFIESDNLCAAWRKHAAEQDNLSVRVGRWNIPGNPIVILVDFQPFFALKNDIYTEMWNRYQVDSLHAYGDYDEASMFSYAAGKVVESFYRYNLTETDKVIYQAHEWMTGMGALYLQTAVPEIATIFTTHATSIGRSIAGNNKPLYDYLFAYNGDQMAEELNMQSKHSIEKQTAHYVDCFTTVSEITNNECKELLDKPADVVLMNGFEDDFVPKGTTFTGKRKRARSTMLRVANCLMGTDMGDDTLIIGTSGRYEFKNKGIDVFLESLNRLNRDKNLEKNVLAFINVPGWVGDAREDLQQRLKSKAKFTTPLEVPLITHWLHNMTHDQVLDMLKYMGMSNRPEDKVKIIFVPCYLDGKDGIINKQYYDLILGEDLSVYPSYYEPWGYTPLESVAFHVPTVTTDLAGFGLWVNSLKNQHGIDDGVEVLHRSDYNYSEVADGIKDTISAFSAKTDAEVKNIRKRAGQVAEQALWKHFIEYYYEAYDFALRHAMERQLG
;
A
#
# COMPACT_ATOMS: atom_id res chain seq x y z
N MET A 1 27.51 15.03 20.85
CA MET A 1 26.27 15.71 21.30
C MET A 1 25.18 15.31 20.33
N THR A 2 24.18 14.58 20.78
CA THR A 2 22.96 14.31 19.97
C THR A 2 22.29 15.65 19.72
N LYS A 3 22.13 16.01 18.45
CA LYS A 3 21.43 17.26 18.07
C LYS A 3 19.98 17.13 18.55
N GLU A 4 19.53 18.10 19.36
CA GLU A 4 18.14 18.14 19.82
C GLU A 4 17.25 18.46 18.59
N LEU A 5 16.26 17.60 18.34
CA LEU A 5 15.32 17.79 17.25
C LEU A 5 14.28 18.85 17.61
N LEU A 6 14.01 19.75 16.68
CA LEU A 6 12.87 20.64 16.77
C LEU A 6 11.57 19.85 16.68
N THR A 7 10.65 20.13 17.56
CA THR A 7 9.33 19.51 17.60
C THR A 7 8.26 20.54 17.21
N PRO A 8 7.34 20.20 16.29
CA PRO A 8 6.26 21.10 15.94
C PRO A 8 5.26 21.26 17.10
N ASP A 9 4.62 22.42 17.16
CA ASP A 9 3.51 22.69 18.07
C ASP A 9 2.19 22.22 17.47
N TYR A 10 2.03 22.33 16.14
CA TYR A 10 0.84 21.92 15.40
C TYR A 10 1.22 21.17 14.12
N ILE A 11 0.45 20.15 13.78
CA ILE A 11 0.60 19.36 12.55
C ILE A 11 -0.73 19.31 11.82
N PHE A 12 -0.69 19.65 10.54
CA PHE A 12 -1.78 19.45 9.58
C PHE A 12 -1.33 18.48 8.51
N GLU A 13 -2.12 17.44 8.26
CA GLU A 13 -1.86 16.49 7.17
C GLU A 13 -3.05 16.45 6.22
N SER A 14 -2.81 16.61 4.93
CA SER A 14 -3.85 16.49 3.91
C SER A 14 -3.64 15.25 3.04
N SER A 15 -4.71 14.55 2.79
CA SER A 15 -4.77 13.40 1.89
C SER A 15 -6.18 13.20 1.35
N TRP A 16 -6.26 12.75 0.10
CA TRP A 16 -7.50 12.28 -0.50
C TRP A 16 -8.15 11.13 0.28
N GLU A 17 -7.34 10.39 1.04
CA GLU A 17 -7.77 9.18 1.76
C GLU A 17 -8.12 9.44 3.24
N VAL A 18 -8.17 10.68 3.69
CA VAL A 18 -8.66 11.01 5.04
C VAL A 18 -10.16 10.77 5.12
N CYS A 19 -10.60 9.89 6.02
CA CYS A 19 -11.98 9.40 6.12
C CYS A 19 -12.54 8.82 4.81
N ASN A 20 -11.68 8.41 3.90
CA ASN A 20 -12.01 7.93 2.58
C ASN A 20 -11.10 6.75 2.22
N LYS A 21 -11.57 5.53 2.44
CA LYS A 21 -10.76 4.32 2.25
C LYS A 21 -10.68 3.96 0.77
N VAL A 22 -9.57 4.30 0.13
CA VAL A 22 -9.30 3.99 -1.28
C VAL A 22 -8.13 3.03 -1.45
N GLY A 23 -7.00 3.28 -0.77
CA GLY A 23 -5.78 2.50 -1.00
C GLY A 23 -4.82 2.44 0.19
N GLY A 24 -3.54 2.29 -0.10
CA GLY A 24 -2.48 2.08 0.89
C GLY A 24 -2.17 3.31 1.75
N ILE A 25 -2.42 4.52 1.25
CA ILE A 25 -2.21 5.75 2.02
C ILE A 25 -3.15 5.79 3.23
N TYR A 26 -4.39 5.34 3.05
CA TYR A 26 -5.32 5.18 4.17
C TYR A 26 -4.71 4.33 5.30
N THR A 27 -4.07 3.23 4.95
CA THR A 27 -3.42 2.34 5.93
C THR A 27 -2.28 3.06 6.66
N VAL A 28 -1.45 3.80 5.93
CA VAL A 28 -0.37 4.60 6.53
C VAL A 28 -0.92 5.59 7.56
N LEU A 29 -1.86 6.42 7.14
CA LEU A 29 -2.41 7.48 7.99
C LEU A 29 -3.18 6.93 9.19
N SER A 30 -4.09 5.98 8.94
CA SER A 30 -4.99 5.45 9.97
C SER A 30 -4.27 4.61 11.03
N THR A 31 -3.23 3.88 10.66
CA THR A 31 -2.46 3.07 11.61
C THR A 31 -1.42 3.89 12.39
N ARG A 32 -0.91 4.98 11.79
CA ARG A 32 0.04 5.88 12.43
C ARG A 32 -0.62 6.91 13.36
N ALA A 33 -1.88 7.22 13.12
CA ALA A 33 -2.58 8.30 13.82
C ALA A 33 -2.52 8.18 15.33
N ASN A 34 -2.66 6.99 15.90
CA ASN A 34 -2.63 6.78 17.35
C ASN A 34 -1.29 7.19 17.96
N THR A 35 -0.19 6.88 17.32
CA THR A 35 1.17 7.24 17.78
C THR A 35 1.37 8.76 17.78
N LEU A 36 0.93 9.44 16.73
CA LEU A 36 1.00 10.90 16.66
C LEU A 36 0.03 11.58 17.63
N GLN A 37 -1.19 11.07 17.75
CA GLN A 37 -2.20 11.61 18.67
C GLN A 37 -1.74 11.52 20.13
N ALA A 38 -1.08 10.44 20.51
CA ALA A 38 -0.52 10.27 21.86
C ALA A 38 0.54 11.33 22.20
N LYS A 39 1.29 11.80 21.21
CA LYS A 39 2.32 12.83 21.39
C LYS A 39 1.80 14.26 21.25
N PHE A 40 0.99 14.52 20.24
CA PHE A 40 0.56 15.87 19.87
C PHE A 40 -0.85 16.23 20.34
N HIS A 41 -1.63 15.24 20.76
CA HIS A 41 -3.02 15.42 21.22
C HIS A 41 -3.85 16.18 20.17
N ASP A 42 -4.72 17.08 20.60
CA ASP A 42 -5.59 17.87 19.73
C ASP A 42 -4.86 19.04 19.00
N ARG A 43 -3.56 18.91 18.81
CA ARG A 43 -2.75 19.76 17.92
C ARG A 43 -2.36 19.03 16.61
N LEU A 44 -2.95 17.87 16.37
CA LEU A 44 -2.86 17.09 15.13
C LEU A 44 -4.20 17.15 14.41
N PHE A 45 -4.17 17.58 13.15
CA PHE A 45 -5.35 17.74 12.30
C PHE A 45 -5.13 17.02 10.98
N PHE A 46 -6.10 16.20 10.58
CA PHE A 46 -6.15 15.63 9.23
C PHE A 46 -7.18 16.38 8.39
N ILE A 47 -6.86 16.63 7.12
CA ILE A 47 -7.73 17.33 6.19
C ILE A 47 -8.06 16.41 5.03
N GLY A 48 -9.35 16.21 4.81
CA GLY A 48 -9.88 15.39 3.74
C GLY A 48 -10.98 16.07 2.93
N PRO A 49 -11.31 15.50 1.76
CA PRO A 49 -12.42 16.00 0.95
C PRO A 49 -13.77 15.63 1.57
N ASP A 50 -14.73 16.54 1.53
CA ASP A 50 -16.08 16.27 2.00
C ASP A 50 -16.96 15.69 0.88
N PHE A 51 -16.87 14.39 0.67
CA PHE A 51 -17.74 13.64 -0.26
C PHE A 51 -19.07 13.22 0.37
N TRP A 52 -19.27 13.48 1.65
CA TRP A 52 -20.27 12.84 2.48
C TRP A 52 -21.35 13.82 2.94
N GLN A 53 -21.51 14.94 2.23
CA GLN A 53 -22.56 15.92 2.54
C GLN A 53 -23.94 15.26 2.44
N GLY A 54 -24.70 15.30 3.54
CA GLY A 54 -26.02 14.68 3.62
C GLY A 54 -26.03 13.15 3.62
N LYS A 55 -24.86 12.51 3.81
CA LYS A 55 -24.71 11.04 3.91
C LYS A 55 -23.95 10.68 5.18
N GLU A 56 -24.20 9.50 5.72
CA GLU A 56 -23.41 8.95 6.81
C GLU A 56 -22.03 8.47 6.31
N ASN A 57 -21.00 8.86 7.04
CA ASN A 57 -19.67 8.32 6.87
C ASN A 57 -19.25 7.60 8.18
N PRO A 58 -19.13 6.26 8.18
CA PRO A 58 -18.81 5.50 9.39
C PRO A 58 -17.40 5.80 9.93
N LEU A 59 -16.55 6.44 9.12
CA LEU A 59 -15.19 6.82 9.50
C LEU A 59 -15.11 8.23 10.12
N PHE A 60 -16.18 9.01 10.05
CA PHE A 60 -16.19 10.40 10.52
C PHE A 60 -17.29 10.61 11.56
N ILE A 61 -16.87 11.03 12.77
CA ILE A 61 -17.78 11.39 13.86
C ILE A 61 -17.77 12.90 13.97
N GLU A 62 -18.80 13.55 13.42
CA GLU A 62 -18.93 15.00 13.41
C GLU A 62 -19.10 15.56 14.83
N SER A 63 -18.54 16.73 15.09
CA SER A 63 -18.65 17.42 16.35
C SER A 63 -18.91 18.92 16.12
N ASP A 64 -20.04 19.40 16.59
CA ASP A 64 -20.39 20.83 16.50
C ASP A 64 -19.53 21.71 17.43
N ASN A 65 -18.94 21.12 18.43
CA ASN A 65 -18.16 21.85 19.45
C ASN A 65 -16.70 22.04 19.08
N LEU A 66 -16.12 21.12 18.27
CA LEU A 66 -14.72 21.22 17.88
C LEU A 66 -14.49 22.41 16.96
N CYS A 67 -13.60 23.30 17.34
CA CYS A 67 -13.22 24.47 16.56
C CYS A 67 -14.40 25.37 16.16
N ALA A 68 -15.49 25.41 16.95
CA ALA A 68 -16.75 26.05 16.58
C ALA A 68 -16.58 27.54 16.22
N ALA A 69 -15.80 28.29 16.97
CA ALA A 69 -15.56 29.71 16.71
C ALA A 69 -14.80 29.93 15.39
N TRP A 70 -13.76 29.12 15.14
CA TRP A 70 -13.05 29.18 13.87
C TRP A 70 -13.92 28.75 12.69
N ARG A 71 -14.72 27.69 12.82
CA ARG A 71 -15.62 27.22 11.74
C ARG A 71 -16.58 28.35 11.28
N LYS A 72 -17.13 29.08 12.26
CA LYS A 72 -17.98 30.23 11.97
C LYS A 72 -17.21 31.32 11.23
N HIS A 73 -16.01 31.66 11.69
CA HIS A 73 -15.13 32.64 11.02
C HIS A 73 -14.79 32.19 9.60
N ALA A 74 -14.39 30.94 9.42
CA ALA A 74 -14.04 30.37 8.11
C ALA A 74 -15.20 30.47 7.10
N ALA A 75 -16.43 30.20 7.56
CA ALA A 75 -17.62 30.32 6.72
C ALA A 75 -17.96 31.78 6.38
N GLU A 76 -17.93 32.68 7.36
CA GLU A 76 -18.37 34.07 7.20
C GLU A 76 -17.32 34.98 6.56
N GLN A 77 -16.04 34.76 6.83
CA GLN A 77 -14.96 35.64 6.39
C GLN A 77 -14.12 35.06 5.25
N ASP A 78 -13.93 33.74 5.22
CA ASP A 78 -13.02 33.08 4.27
C ASP A 78 -13.78 32.27 3.19
N ASN A 79 -15.11 32.25 3.22
CA ASN A 79 -15.96 31.49 2.32
C ASN A 79 -15.58 29.99 2.25
N LEU A 80 -15.18 29.41 3.40
CA LEU A 80 -14.84 28.01 3.50
C LEU A 80 -15.97 27.21 4.16
N SER A 81 -16.44 26.18 3.48
CA SER A 81 -17.40 25.23 4.01
C SER A 81 -16.65 24.01 4.53
N VAL A 82 -16.58 23.88 5.87
CA VAL A 82 -15.88 22.79 6.54
C VAL A 82 -16.77 22.11 7.54
N ARG A 83 -16.56 20.79 7.69
CA ARG A 83 -17.08 20.01 8.82
C ARG A 83 -15.91 19.53 9.66
N VAL A 84 -16.05 19.59 10.97
CA VAL A 84 -15.00 19.17 11.91
C VAL A 84 -15.53 18.07 12.81
N GLY A 85 -14.72 17.09 13.06
CA GLY A 85 -15.04 15.96 13.89
C GLY A 85 -13.82 15.12 14.22
N ARG A 86 -14.06 13.85 14.50
CA ARG A 86 -12.99 12.90 14.78
C ARG A 86 -13.02 11.75 13.79
N TRP A 87 -11.85 11.31 13.41
CA TRP A 87 -11.68 10.09 12.61
C TRP A 87 -11.95 8.89 13.50
N ASN A 88 -12.87 8.03 13.11
CA ASN A 88 -13.24 6.82 13.85
C ASN A 88 -12.22 5.69 13.62
N ILE A 89 -11.02 5.92 14.12
CA ILE A 89 -9.86 5.01 14.08
C ILE A 89 -9.14 5.09 15.44
N PRO A 90 -8.21 4.19 15.75
CA PRO A 90 -7.41 4.30 16.97
C PRO A 90 -6.73 5.66 17.10
N GLY A 91 -6.85 6.27 18.27
CA GLY A 91 -6.36 7.62 18.56
C GLY A 91 -7.39 8.73 18.34
N ASN A 92 -8.44 8.51 17.58
CA ASN A 92 -9.52 9.46 17.28
C ASN A 92 -9.02 10.89 16.99
N PRO A 93 -8.11 11.08 16.00
CA PRO A 93 -7.57 12.41 15.71
C PRO A 93 -8.64 13.34 15.13
N ILE A 94 -8.42 14.64 15.28
CA ILE A 94 -9.29 15.65 14.71
C ILE A 94 -9.19 15.63 13.20
N VAL A 95 -10.33 15.72 12.51
CA VAL A 95 -10.46 15.79 11.05
C VAL A 95 -11.24 17.04 10.67
N ILE A 96 -10.76 17.71 9.64
CA ILE A 96 -11.46 18.77 8.93
C ILE A 96 -11.77 18.27 7.53
N LEU A 97 -13.06 18.14 7.22
CA LEU A 97 -13.52 17.82 5.86
C LEU A 97 -13.92 19.11 5.16
N VAL A 98 -13.37 19.36 3.97
CA VAL A 98 -13.62 20.58 3.22
C VAL A 98 -14.42 20.31 1.96
N ASP A 99 -15.44 21.13 1.73
CA ASP A 99 -16.12 21.23 0.43
C ASP A 99 -15.24 22.02 -0.54
N PHE A 100 -14.70 21.35 -1.52
CA PHE A 100 -13.82 21.97 -2.52
C PHE A 100 -14.53 22.34 -3.83
N GLN A 101 -15.78 21.99 -4.00
CA GLN A 101 -16.54 22.27 -5.23
C GLN A 101 -16.58 23.77 -5.60
N PRO A 102 -16.74 24.71 -4.65
CA PRO A 102 -16.70 26.14 -4.96
C PRO A 102 -15.42 26.63 -5.62
N PHE A 103 -14.30 25.94 -5.40
CA PHE A 103 -12.99 26.31 -5.96
C PHE A 103 -12.89 26.08 -7.46
N PHE A 104 -13.76 25.27 -8.06
CA PHE A 104 -13.81 25.10 -9.52
C PHE A 104 -14.08 26.42 -10.26
N ALA A 105 -14.82 27.36 -9.65
CA ALA A 105 -15.02 28.68 -10.22
C ALA A 105 -13.72 29.50 -10.35
N LEU A 106 -12.70 29.19 -9.54
CA LEU A 106 -11.39 29.84 -9.51
C LEU A 106 -10.30 29.01 -10.19
N LYS A 107 -10.64 27.89 -10.80
CA LYS A 107 -9.66 26.92 -11.31
C LYS A 107 -8.63 27.54 -12.25
N ASN A 108 -9.05 28.32 -13.21
CA ASN A 108 -8.16 28.92 -14.20
C ASN A 108 -7.20 29.93 -13.56
N ASP A 109 -7.68 30.70 -12.59
CA ASP A 109 -6.83 31.65 -11.86
C ASP A 109 -5.80 30.93 -10.98
N ILE A 110 -6.24 29.85 -10.31
CA ILE A 110 -5.36 29.00 -9.51
C ILE A 110 -4.26 28.37 -10.38
N TYR A 111 -4.61 27.81 -11.53
CA TYR A 111 -3.64 27.20 -12.46
C TYR A 111 -2.68 28.23 -13.04
N THR A 112 -3.17 29.43 -13.34
CA THR A 112 -2.32 30.55 -13.80
C THR A 112 -1.32 30.96 -12.72
N GLU A 113 -1.75 31.08 -11.48
CA GLU A 113 -0.86 31.37 -10.35
C GLU A 113 0.22 30.29 -10.17
N MET A 114 -0.17 29.01 -10.21
CA MET A 114 0.75 27.88 -10.09
C MET A 114 1.77 27.83 -11.23
N TRP A 115 1.35 28.15 -12.44
CA TRP A 115 2.29 28.29 -13.57
C TRP A 115 3.26 29.44 -13.36
N ASN A 116 2.75 30.62 -13.04
CA ASN A 116 3.58 31.83 -12.91
C ASN A 116 4.60 31.72 -11.78
N ARG A 117 4.24 31.08 -10.66
CA ARG A 117 5.09 30.99 -9.48
C ARG A 117 6.01 29.76 -9.47
N TYR A 118 5.49 28.63 -9.92
CA TYR A 118 6.13 27.33 -9.74
C TYR A 118 6.33 26.55 -11.03
N GLN A 119 5.89 27.05 -12.17
CA GLN A 119 5.95 26.37 -13.47
C GLN A 119 5.21 25.03 -13.46
N VAL A 120 4.10 24.93 -12.74
CA VAL A 120 3.23 23.75 -12.76
C VAL A 120 2.38 23.77 -14.00
N ASP A 121 2.56 22.77 -14.86
CA ASP A 121 1.75 22.58 -16.07
C ASP A 121 0.40 21.96 -15.71
N SER A 122 -0.68 22.70 -15.95
CA SER A 122 -2.06 22.19 -15.82
C SER A 122 -2.82 22.18 -17.15
N LEU A 123 -2.16 22.51 -18.27
CA LEU A 123 -2.78 22.52 -19.61
C LEU A 123 -3.06 21.11 -20.13
N HIS A 124 -2.30 20.11 -19.69
CA HIS A 124 -2.44 18.72 -20.06
C HIS A 124 -3.23 17.93 -19.02
N ALA A 125 -4.03 18.59 -18.20
CA ALA A 125 -4.86 17.97 -17.18
C ALA A 125 -5.93 17.09 -17.79
N TYR A 126 -6.12 15.91 -17.20
CA TYR A 126 -7.19 14.98 -17.55
C TYR A 126 -7.54 14.08 -16.35
N GLY A 127 -8.66 13.37 -16.46
CA GLY A 127 -9.11 12.45 -15.43
C GLY A 127 -9.38 13.16 -14.11
N ASP A 128 -8.77 12.69 -13.05
CA ASP A 128 -8.96 13.17 -11.68
C ASP A 128 -8.08 14.37 -11.28
N TYR A 129 -7.31 14.94 -12.20
CA TYR A 129 -6.39 16.04 -11.91
C TYR A 129 -7.09 17.28 -11.33
N ASP A 130 -8.18 17.70 -11.95
CA ASP A 130 -8.92 18.92 -11.53
C ASP A 130 -9.53 18.77 -10.14
N GLU A 131 -10.17 17.62 -9.87
CA GLU A 131 -10.76 17.34 -8.55
C GLU A 131 -9.69 17.35 -7.45
N ALA A 132 -8.62 16.61 -7.66
CA ALA A 132 -7.52 16.52 -6.71
C ALA A 132 -6.87 17.89 -6.47
N SER A 133 -6.64 18.66 -7.54
CA SER A 133 -6.03 20.00 -7.45
C SER A 133 -6.91 21.00 -6.72
N MET A 134 -8.22 20.98 -6.94
CA MET A 134 -9.17 21.87 -6.24
C MET A 134 -9.29 21.49 -4.77
N PHE A 135 -9.32 20.21 -4.46
CA PHE A 135 -9.24 19.75 -3.06
C PHE A 135 -7.94 20.19 -2.40
N SER A 136 -6.82 20.00 -3.06
CA SER A 136 -5.50 20.38 -2.55
C SER A 136 -5.41 21.88 -2.22
N TYR A 137 -5.86 22.71 -3.14
CA TYR A 137 -5.89 24.16 -2.93
C TYR A 137 -6.83 24.53 -1.78
N ALA A 138 -8.01 23.94 -1.71
CA ALA A 138 -8.96 24.12 -0.61
C ALA A 138 -8.35 23.74 0.74
N ALA A 139 -7.61 22.62 0.81
CA ALA A 139 -6.90 22.21 2.02
C ALA A 139 -5.86 23.26 2.47
N GLY A 140 -5.11 23.84 1.52
CA GLY A 140 -4.20 24.94 1.80
C GLY A 140 -4.92 26.18 2.35
N LYS A 141 -6.07 26.53 1.80
CA LYS A 141 -6.92 27.63 2.28
C LYS A 141 -7.45 27.38 3.70
N VAL A 142 -7.81 26.14 4.01
CA VAL A 142 -8.25 25.74 5.35
C VAL A 142 -7.12 25.96 6.37
N VAL A 143 -5.92 25.54 6.07
CA VAL A 143 -4.76 25.71 6.96
C VAL A 143 -4.42 27.19 7.14
N GLU A 144 -4.44 27.98 6.06
CA GLU A 144 -4.25 29.44 6.14
C GLU A 144 -5.28 30.08 7.07
N SER A 145 -6.57 29.78 6.89
CA SER A 145 -7.65 30.31 7.72
C SER A 145 -7.49 29.93 9.18
N PHE A 146 -7.20 28.67 9.47
CA PHE A 146 -6.97 28.19 10.84
C PHE A 146 -5.76 28.86 11.48
N TYR A 147 -4.66 28.97 10.75
CA TYR A 147 -3.43 29.60 11.23
C TYR A 147 -3.68 31.06 11.60
N ARG A 148 -4.26 31.84 10.69
CA ARG A 148 -4.52 33.27 10.91
C ARG A 148 -5.49 33.55 12.07
N TYR A 149 -6.41 32.62 12.33
CA TYR A 149 -7.39 32.76 13.39
C TYR A 149 -6.85 32.32 14.76
N ASN A 150 -6.12 31.20 14.84
CA ASN A 150 -5.78 30.53 16.10
C ASN A 150 -4.29 30.64 16.48
N LEU A 151 -3.40 30.85 15.54
CA LEU A 151 -1.96 30.70 15.75
C LEU A 151 -1.20 32.01 15.49
N THR A 152 0.07 32.00 15.83
CA THR A 152 0.99 33.13 15.65
C THR A 152 2.30 32.67 15.02
N GLU A 153 3.14 33.60 14.60
CA GLU A 153 4.47 33.34 14.03
C GLU A 153 5.43 32.61 15.00
N THR A 154 5.11 32.56 16.29
CA THR A 154 5.91 31.82 17.27
C THR A 154 5.56 30.33 17.33
N ASP A 155 4.42 29.95 16.80
CA ASP A 155 4.00 28.55 16.75
C ASP A 155 4.73 27.81 15.63
N LYS A 156 5.37 26.69 15.95
CA LYS A 156 6.01 25.81 14.97
C LYS A 156 4.95 24.91 14.35
N VAL A 157 4.65 25.15 13.08
CA VAL A 157 3.57 24.49 12.36
C VAL A 157 4.12 23.70 11.18
N ILE A 158 3.69 22.43 11.09
CA ILE A 158 3.94 21.55 9.94
C ILE A 158 2.66 21.40 9.12
N TYR A 159 2.78 21.52 7.81
CA TYR A 159 1.80 21.05 6.84
C TYR A 159 2.40 19.93 6.00
N GLN A 160 1.86 18.72 6.11
CA GLN A 160 2.29 17.56 5.34
C GLN A 160 1.24 17.20 4.29
N ALA A 161 1.64 17.22 3.03
CA ALA A 161 0.82 16.85 1.87
C ALA A 161 1.22 15.46 1.36
N HIS A 162 0.24 14.58 1.16
CA HIS A 162 0.44 13.22 0.67
C HIS A 162 0.04 13.10 -0.79
N GLU A 163 0.98 12.68 -1.63
CA GLU A 163 0.83 12.44 -3.06
C GLU A 163 0.69 13.72 -3.91
N TRP A 164 0.86 13.58 -5.23
CA TRP A 164 0.67 14.67 -6.18
C TRP A 164 -0.69 15.37 -6.01
N MET A 165 -1.69 14.59 -5.59
CA MET A 165 -3.07 15.04 -5.38
C MET A 165 -3.19 16.18 -4.36
N THR A 166 -2.21 16.37 -3.49
CA THR A 166 -2.21 17.40 -2.44
C THR A 166 -1.05 18.40 -2.55
N GLY A 167 -0.27 18.31 -3.62
CA GLY A 167 0.91 19.17 -3.80
C GLY A 167 0.57 20.66 -3.95
N MET A 168 -0.52 20.98 -4.64
CA MET A 168 -0.89 22.38 -4.93
C MET A 168 -1.17 23.19 -3.66
N GLY A 169 -1.74 22.59 -2.64
CA GLY A 169 -1.97 23.23 -1.33
C GLY A 169 -0.67 23.53 -0.59
N ALA A 170 0.32 22.65 -0.68
CA ALA A 170 1.64 22.87 -0.12
C ALA A 170 2.34 24.05 -0.81
N LEU A 171 2.28 24.13 -2.13
CA LEU A 171 2.82 25.24 -2.91
C LEU A 171 2.11 26.56 -2.58
N TYR A 172 0.79 26.54 -2.45
CA TYR A 172 0.02 27.70 -2.02
C TYR A 172 0.50 28.26 -0.69
N LEU A 173 0.68 27.40 0.32
CA LEU A 173 1.09 27.81 1.65
C LEU A 173 2.51 28.38 1.71
N GLN A 174 3.41 27.94 0.84
CA GLN A 174 4.77 28.50 0.72
C GLN A 174 4.76 30.03 0.56
N THR A 175 3.76 30.56 -0.12
CA THR A 175 3.62 31.99 -0.38
C THR A 175 2.64 32.66 0.57
N ALA A 176 1.51 32.02 0.84
CA ALA A 176 0.43 32.61 1.62
C ALA A 176 0.75 32.69 3.12
N VAL A 177 1.43 31.65 3.67
CA VAL A 177 1.83 31.58 5.08
C VAL A 177 3.25 31.01 5.17
N PRO A 178 4.28 31.81 4.86
CA PRO A 178 5.65 31.33 4.79
C PRO A 178 6.22 30.82 6.12
N GLU A 179 5.55 31.12 7.24
CA GLU A 179 5.89 30.62 8.57
C GLU A 179 5.62 29.13 8.74
N ILE A 180 4.71 28.56 7.95
CA ILE A 180 4.40 27.14 7.99
C ILE A 180 5.49 26.36 7.25
N ALA A 181 6.05 25.35 7.92
CA ALA A 181 6.97 24.41 7.32
C ALA A 181 6.20 23.35 6.53
N THR A 182 6.58 23.11 5.29
CA THR A 182 5.89 22.21 4.38
C THR A 182 6.66 20.91 4.17
N ILE A 183 5.93 19.80 4.21
CA ILE A 183 6.43 18.47 3.87
C ILE A 183 5.57 17.92 2.74
N PHE A 184 6.21 17.35 1.74
CA PHE A 184 5.54 16.61 0.67
C PHE A 184 6.01 15.16 0.69
N THR A 185 5.07 14.23 0.76
CA THR A 185 5.33 12.79 0.73
C THR A 185 4.77 12.19 -0.55
N THR A 186 5.64 11.72 -1.45
CA THR A 186 5.19 10.89 -2.57
C THR A 186 5.26 9.41 -2.17
N HIS A 187 4.17 8.68 -2.40
CA HIS A 187 4.05 7.26 -2.08
C HIS A 187 4.41 6.36 -3.27
N ALA A 188 4.35 6.90 -4.46
CA ALA A 188 4.87 6.36 -5.71
C ALA A 188 4.99 7.51 -6.69
N THR A 189 6.06 7.58 -7.47
CA THR A 189 6.12 8.61 -8.51
C THR A 189 5.07 8.32 -9.58
N SER A 190 4.30 9.33 -9.99
CA SER A 190 3.26 9.16 -11.01
C SER A 190 3.86 8.68 -12.33
N ILE A 191 5.03 9.22 -12.70
CA ILE A 191 5.71 8.83 -13.93
C ILE A 191 6.36 7.44 -13.85
N GLY A 192 6.96 7.06 -12.71
CA GLY A 192 7.53 5.72 -12.51
C GLY A 192 6.45 4.64 -12.58
N ARG A 193 5.32 4.87 -11.91
CA ARG A 193 4.16 3.99 -12.00
C ARG A 193 3.64 3.87 -13.42
N SER A 194 3.61 4.95 -14.18
CA SER A 194 3.16 4.96 -15.58
C SER A 194 4.12 4.20 -16.51
N ILE A 195 5.43 4.35 -16.33
CA ILE A 195 6.44 3.60 -17.10
C ILE A 195 6.24 2.09 -16.85
N ALA A 196 6.18 1.67 -15.59
CA ALA A 196 5.97 0.27 -15.22
C ALA A 196 4.61 -0.26 -15.72
N GLY A 197 3.55 0.54 -15.57
CA GLY A 197 2.19 0.18 -16.00
C GLY A 197 2.02 0.06 -17.51
N ASN A 198 2.87 0.70 -18.29
CA ASN A 198 2.91 0.60 -19.77
C ASN A 198 3.91 -0.46 -20.26
N ASN A 199 4.33 -1.38 -19.40
CA ASN A 199 5.27 -2.46 -19.71
C ASN A 199 6.62 -1.98 -20.27
N LYS A 200 7.02 -0.76 -19.95
CA LYS A 200 8.35 -0.25 -20.28
C LYS A 200 9.33 -0.66 -19.16
N PRO A 201 10.59 -1.01 -19.51
CA PRO A 201 11.60 -1.32 -18.51
C PRO A 201 11.92 -0.08 -17.69
N LEU A 202 11.61 -0.13 -16.39
CA LEU A 202 11.81 1.00 -15.49
C LEU A 202 13.20 1.00 -14.86
N TYR A 203 13.58 -0.11 -14.24
CA TYR A 203 14.70 -0.11 -13.31
C TYR A 203 16.07 -0.20 -13.97
N ASP A 204 16.23 -1.02 -15.01
CA ASP A 204 17.51 -1.17 -15.70
C ASP A 204 17.88 0.08 -16.52
N TYR A 205 16.90 0.91 -16.86
CA TYR A 205 17.10 2.16 -17.61
C TYR A 205 16.77 3.42 -16.78
N LEU A 206 16.53 3.28 -15.49
CA LEU A 206 16.11 4.39 -14.64
C LEU A 206 17.07 5.59 -14.74
N PHE A 207 18.37 5.33 -14.72
CA PHE A 207 19.42 6.35 -14.84
C PHE A 207 19.45 7.06 -16.19
N ALA A 208 18.85 6.49 -17.23
CA ALA A 208 18.85 7.04 -18.59
C ALA A 208 17.55 7.77 -18.94
N TYR A 209 16.49 7.59 -18.15
CA TYR A 209 15.23 8.27 -18.37
C TYR A 209 15.32 9.76 -17.98
N ASN A 210 14.68 10.59 -18.82
CA ASN A 210 14.31 11.95 -18.45
C ASN A 210 12.83 11.96 -18.06
N GLY A 211 12.52 12.37 -16.83
CA GLY A 211 11.16 12.33 -16.30
C GLY A 211 10.18 13.20 -17.08
N ASP A 212 10.59 14.40 -17.48
CA ASP A 212 9.75 15.33 -18.25
C ASP A 212 9.43 14.77 -19.65
N GLN A 213 10.44 14.21 -20.33
CA GLN A 213 10.25 13.57 -21.63
C GLN A 213 9.35 12.34 -21.54
N MET A 214 9.52 11.51 -20.52
CA MET A 214 8.66 10.34 -20.30
C MET A 214 7.23 10.75 -19.98
N ALA A 215 7.04 11.82 -19.23
CA ALA A 215 5.71 12.35 -18.94
C ALA A 215 5.00 12.82 -20.23
N GLU A 216 5.73 13.46 -21.14
CA GLU A 216 5.24 13.87 -22.45
C GLU A 216 4.85 12.65 -23.30
N GLU A 217 5.72 11.66 -23.38
CA GLU A 217 5.49 10.41 -24.13
C GLU A 217 4.27 9.62 -23.60
N LEU A 218 4.07 9.56 -22.28
CA LEU A 218 3.02 8.80 -21.63
C LEU A 218 1.77 9.63 -21.27
N ASN A 219 1.71 10.87 -21.73
CA ASN A 219 0.61 11.80 -21.45
C ASN A 219 0.36 12.00 -19.94
N MET A 220 1.44 12.24 -19.20
CA MET A 220 1.44 12.43 -17.75
C MET A 220 1.95 13.82 -17.33
N GLN A 221 2.01 14.79 -18.25
CA GLN A 221 2.68 16.06 -18.05
C GLN A 221 2.20 16.80 -16.80
N SER A 222 0.89 16.96 -16.63
CA SER A 222 0.35 17.74 -15.51
C SER A 222 0.56 17.05 -14.16
N LYS A 223 0.29 15.75 -14.05
CA LYS A 223 0.53 15.01 -12.82
C LYS A 223 2.00 14.96 -12.44
N HIS A 224 2.87 14.74 -13.43
CA HIS A 224 4.31 14.75 -13.23
C HIS A 224 4.81 16.16 -12.83
N SER A 225 4.31 17.20 -13.49
CA SER A 225 4.70 18.58 -13.22
C SER A 225 4.37 18.98 -11.77
N ILE A 226 3.15 18.76 -11.30
CA ILE A 226 2.78 19.10 -9.91
C ILE A 226 3.61 18.31 -8.89
N GLU A 227 3.86 17.02 -9.14
CA GLU A 227 4.69 16.20 -8.26
C GLU A 227 6.13 16.69 -8.19
N LYS A 228 6.74 16.89 -9.35
CA LYS A 228 8.13 17.38 -9.46
C LYS A 228 8.31 18.75 -8.82
N GLN A 229 7.46 19.71 -9.16
CA GLN A 229 7.58 21.07 -8.64
C GLN A 229 7.33 21.13 -7.14
N THR A 230 6.35 20.37 -6.63
CA THR A 230 6.12 20.28 -5.19
C THR A 230 7.34 19.71 -4.48
N ALA A 231 7.92 18.62 -4.99
CA ALA A 231 9.14 18.02 -4.43
C ALA A 231 10.31 19.02 -4.33
N HIS A 232 10.46 19.89 -5.33
CA HIS A 232 11.54 20.87 -5.37
C HIS A 232 11.32 22.09 -4.46
N TYR A 233 10.08 22.50 -4.23
CA TYR A 233 9.78 23.75 -3.52
C TYR A 233 9.47 23.57 -2.02
N VAL A 234 9.00 22.41 -1.58
CA VAL A 234 8.70 22.20 -0.15
C VAL A 234 9.95 22.24 0.72
N ASP A 235 9.75 22.48 2.00
CA ASP A 235 10.85 22.54 2.97
C ASP A 235 11.48 21.16 3.23
N CYS A 236 10.69 20.08 3.14
CA CYS A 236 11.16 18.70 3.24
C CYS A 236 10.42 17.82 2.24
N PHE A 237 11.15 17.25 1.30
CA PHE A 237 10.63 16.25 0.39
C PHE A 237 10.88 14.84 0.94
N THR A 238 9.85 14.01 0.95
CA THR A 238 9.90 12.66 1.53
C THR A 238 9.28 11.62 0.60
N THR A 239 9.69 10.39 0.77
CA THR A 239 9.08 9.22 0.13
C THR A 239 9.10 8.03 1.07
N VAL A 240 8.49 6.91 0.68
CA VAL A 240 8.17 5.80 1.59
C VAL A 240 9.18 4.66 1.56
N SER A 241 10.15 4.68 0.66
CA SER A 241 11.17 3.62 0.55
C SER A 241 12.39 4.06 -0.25
N GLU A 242 13.49 3.33 -0.11
CA GLU A 242 14.70 3.57 -0.90
C GLU A 242 14.49 3.27 -2.40
N ILE A 243 13.66 2.28 -2.76
CA ILE A 243 13.38 2.00 -4.16
C ILE A 243 12.62 3.17 -4.82
N THR A 244 11.64 3.75 -4.14
CA THR A 244 10.95 4.94 -4.63
C THR A 244 11.85 6.17 -4.60
N ASN A 245 12.77 6.27 -3.64
CA ASN A 245 13.76 7.36 -3.61
C ASN A 245 14.67 7.35 -4.85
N ASN A 246 15.05 6.18 -5.34
CA ASN A 246 15.78 6.06 -6.60
C ASN A 246 14.97 6.61 -7.80
N GLU A 247 13.66 6.34 -7.83
CA GLU A 247 12.78 6.94 -8.84
C GLU A 247 12.71 8.47 -8.71
N CYS A 248 12.57 8.97 -7.49
CA CYS A 248 12.54 10.42 -7.23
C CYS A 248 13.80 11.11 -7.74
N LYS A 249 14.95 10.55 -7.43
CA LYS A 249 16.24 11.08 -7.86
C LYS A 249 16.35 11.21 -9.37
N GLU A 250 15.99 10.18 -10.11
CA GLU A 250 16.19 10.11 -11.56
C GLU A 250 15.01 10.72 -12.34
N LEU A 251 13.77 10.59 -11.88
CA LEU A 251 12.59 11.04 -12.62
C LEU A 251 12.07 12.41 -12.18
N LEU A 252 12.27 12.78 -10.92
CA LEU A 252 11.90 14.11 -10.41
C LEU A 252 13.11 15.05 -10.27
N ASP A 253 14.30 14.60 -10.61
CA ASP A 253 15.57 15.33 -10.41
C ASP A 253 15.78 15.80 -8.95
N LYS A 254 15.19 15.07 -8.01
CA LYS A 254 15.26 15.40 -6.58
C LYS A 254 15.17 14.13 -5.73
N PRO A 255 16.25 13.73 -5.04
CA PRO A 255 16.14 12.69 -4.02
C PRO A 255 15.35 13.21 -2.81
N ALA A 256 14.70 12.30 -2.08
CA ALA A 256 14.04 12.65 -0.82
C ALA A 256 15.06 13.14 0.21
N ASP A 257 14.66 14.12 1.00
CA ASP A 257 15.44 14.62 2.13
C ASP A 257 15.40 13.62 3.30
N VAL A 258 14.27 12.96 3.49
CA VAL A 258 14.07 11.89 4.47
C VAL A 258 13.21 10.79 3.85
N VAL A 259 13.57 9.53 4.08
CA VAL A 259 12.75 8.38 3.70
C VAL A 259 11.88 7.97 4.88
N LEU A 260 10.57 7.99 4.67
CA LEU A 260 9.54 7.69 5.67
C LEU A 260 8.95 6.30 5.40
N MET A 261 9.61 5.25 5.84
CA MET A 261 9.15 3.88 5.63
C MET A 261 7.80 3.64 6.30
N ASN A 262 6.95 2.84 5.64
CA ASN A 262 5.59 2.58 6.08
C ASN A 262 5.56 1.54 7.20
N GLY A 263 5.29 2.00 8.41
CA GLY A 263 5.05 1.15 9.56
C GLY A 263 3.64 0.58 9.60
N PHE A 264 3.37 -0.18 10.63
CA PHE A 264 2.05 -0.75 10.89
C PHE A 264 1.86 -0.97 12.41
N GLU A 265 0.65 -1.37 12.79
CA GLU A 265 0.33 -1.88 14.12
C GLU A 265 -0.08 -3.36 14.00
N ASP A 266 0.26 -4.15 14.98
CA ASP A 266 0.06 -5.61 14.96
C ASP A 266 -1.14 -6.08 15.80
N ASP A 267 -2.01 -5.18 16.19
CA ASP A 267 -3.23 -5.47 16.97
C ASP A 267 -4.24 -6.37 16.26
N PHE A 268 -4.15 -6.46 14.92
CA PHE A 268 -4.95 -7.40 14.14
C PHE A 268 -4.43 -8.86 14.20
N VAL A 269 -3.24 -9.10 14.74
CA VAL A 269 -2.64 -10.44 14.84
C VAL A 269 -3.14 -11.11 16.13
N PRO A 270 -3.87 -12.23 16.03
CA PRO A 270 -4.29 -12.97 17.21
C PRO A 270 -3.10 -13.58 17.93
N LYS A 271 -3.21 -13.80 19.24
CA LYS A 271 -2.14 -14.29 20.10
C LYS A 271 -2.50 -15.62 20.75
N GLY A 272 -1.48 -16.41 21.11
CA GLY A 272 -1.63 -17.63 21.89
C GLY A 272 -2.53 -18.68 21.23
N THR A 273 -3.43 -19.25 22.02
CA THR A 273 -4.35 -20.30 21.57
C THR A 273 -5.34 -19.82 20.51
N THR A 274 -5.70 -18.55 20.52
CA THR A 274 -6.55 -17.94 19.48
C THR A 274 -5.87 -18.00 18.12
N PHE A 275 -4.59 -17.67 18.05
CA PHE A 275 -3.79 -17.76 16.82
C PHE A 275 -3.77 -19.20 16.31
N THR A 276 -3.40 -20.16 17.17
CA THR A 276 -3.31 -21.59 16.82
C THR A 276 -4.66 -22.11 16.32
N GLY A 277 -5.75 -21.76 16.99
CA GLY A 277 -7.10 -22.16 16.59
C GLY A 277 -7.52 -21.56 15.25
N LYS A 278 -7.24 -20.29 15.01
CA LYS A 278 -7.55 -19.64 13.72
C LYS A 278 -6.72 -20.24 12.58
N ARG A 279 -5.43 -20.49 12.80
CA ARG A 279 -4.56 -21.14 11.82
C ARG A 279 -5.09 -22.52 11.44
N LYS A 280 -5.45 -23.34 12.43
CA LYS A 280 -6.01 -24.65 12.18
C LYS A 280 -7.29 -24.59 11.35
N ARG A 281 -8.20 -23.68 11.68
CA ARG A 281 -9.45 -23.47 10.92
C ARG A 281 -9.19 -22.97 9.50
N ALA A 282 -8.24 -22.05 9.31
CA ALA A 282 -7.86 -21.56 7.99
C ALA A 282 -7.35 -22.70 7.10
N ARG A 283 -6.39 -23.48 7.59
CA ARG A 283 -5.83 -24.64 6.88
C ARG A 283 -6.90 -25.67 6.54
N SER A 284 -7.76 -25.98 7.49
CA SER A 284 -8.89 -26.91 7.28
C SER A 284 -9.83 -26.42 6.16
N THR A 285 -10.14 -25.13 6.13
CA THR A 285 -10.95 -24.52 5.06
C THR A 285 -10.25 -24.61 3.71
N MET A 286 -8.98 -24.24 3.64
CA MET A 286 -8.19 -24.27 2.40
C MET A 286 -8.11 -25.68 1.83
N LEU A 287 -7.79 -26.67 2.65
CA LEU A 287 -7.72 -28.08 2.25
C LEU A 287 -9.09 -28.62 1.84
N ARG A 288 -10.15 -28.26 2.56
CA ARG A 288 -11.51 -28.68 2.23
C ARG A 288 -11.95 -28.14 0.87
N VAL A 289 -11.72 -26.85 0.60
CA VAL A 289 -12.03 -26.23 -0.69
C VAL A 289 -11.26 -26.94 -1.82
N ALA A 290 -9.97 -27.15 -1.63
CA ALA A 290 -9.12 -27.83 -2.61
C ALA A 290 -9.59 -29.26 -2.89
N ASN A 291 -9.83 -30.04 -1.85
CA ASN A 291 -10.24 -31.43 -2.00
C ASN A 291 -11.63 -31.57 -2.65
N CYS A 292 -12.56 -30.67 -2.34
CA CYS A 292 -13.86 -30.63 -3.02
C CYS A 292 -13.75 -30.20 -4.48
N LEU A 293 -12.88 -29.26 -4.80
CA LEU A 293 -12.70 -28.75 -6.16
C LEU A 293 -12.01 -29.78 -7.07
N MET A 294 -10.97 -30.43 -6.56
CA MET A 294 -10.08 -31.29 -7.36
C MET A 294 -10.37 -32.79 -7.22
N GLY A 295 -11.21 -33.19 -6.30
CA GLY A 295 -11.43 -34.60 -6.00
C GLY A 295 -10.20 -35.28 -5.41
N THR A 296 -9.51 -34.61 -4.51
CA THR A 296 -8.28 -35.08 -3.84
C THR A 296 -8.52 -35.33 -2.34
N ASP A 297 -7.55 -35.93 -1.68
CA ASP A 297 -7.55 -36.14 -0.22
C ASP A 297 -6.22 -35.59 0.37
N MET A 298 -5.93 -34.32 0.14
CA MET A 298 -4.76 -33.65 0.69
C MET A 298 -4.95 -33.43 2.19
N GLY A 299 -3.93 -33.76 2.98
CA GLY A 299 -3.92 -33.64 4.43
C GLY A 299 -3.04 -32.48 4.94
N ASP A 300 -2.87 -32.44 6.26
CA ASP A 300 -2.14 -31.38 6.97
C ASP A 300 -0.63 -31.32 6.63
N ASP A 301 -0.09 -32.38 6.04
CA ASP A 301 1.29 -32.42 5.52
C ASP A 301 1.49 -31.65 4.22
N THR A 302 0.41 -31.24 3.57
CA THR A 302 0.44 -30.40 2.37
C THR A 302 1.02 -29.03 2.69
N LEU A 303 1.99 -28.59 1.88
CA LEU A 303 2.54 -27.25 1.98
C LEU A 303 1.58 -26.25 1.34
N ILE A 304 0.98 -25.38 2.14
CA ILE A 304 0.06 -24.35 1.66
C ILE A 304 0.83 -23.05 1.47
N ILE A 305 0.83 -22.56 0.24
CA ILE A 305 1.50 -21.31 -0.14
C ILE A 305 0.50 -20.40 -0.84
N GLY A 306 0.81 -19.09 -0.91
CA GLY A 306 -0.09 -18.17 -1.58
C GLY A 306 0.56 -16.85 -1.95
N THR A 307 -0.14 -16.15 -2.83
CA THR A 307 0.06 -14.74 -3.11
C THR A 307 -1.28 -14.01 -3.02
N SER A 308 -1.23 -12.71 -2.76
CA SER A 308 -2.43 -11.88 -2.65
C SER A 308 -2.12 -10.43 -2.99
N GLY A 309 -3.13 -9.65 -3.29
CA GLY A 309 -3.01 -8.25 -3.66
C GLY A 309 -3.97 -7.86 -4.78
N ARG A 310 -3.77 -6.68 -5.34
CA ARG A 310 -4.53 -6.24 -6.51
C ARG A 310 -4.15 -7.05 -7.76
N TYR A 311 -5.08 -7.15 -8.69
CA TYR A 311 -4.83 -7.86 -9.95
C TYR A 311 -3.97 -7.02 -10.91
N GLU A 312 -2.71 -6.88 -10.56
CA GLU A 312 -1.66 -6.27 -11.39
C GLU A 312 -0.67 -7.37 -11.77
N PHE A 313 -0.93 -8.03 -12.87
CA PHE A 313 -0.34 -9.32 -13.24
C PHE A 313 1.20 -9.31 -13.24
N LYS A 314 1.82 -8.31 -13.87
CA LYS A 314 3.27 -8.13 -13.87
C LYS A 314 3.77 -7.44 -12.60
N ASN A 315 3.15 -6.33 -12.21
CA ASN A 315 3.67 -5.48 -11.14
C ASN A 315 3.63 -6.16 -9.77
N LYS A 316 2.63 -7.01 -9.53
CA LYS A 316 2.56 -7.84 -8.32
C LYS A 316 3.29 -9.17 -8.43
N GLY A 317 3.88 -9.48 -9.58
CA GLY A 317 4.64 -10.69 -9.81
C GLY A 317 3.81 -11.96 -9.91
N ILE A 318 2.52 -11.84 -10.24
CA ILE A 318 1.64 -13.02 -10.39
C ILE A 318 2.16 -13.91 -11.52
N ASP A 319 2.61 -13.33 -12.62
CA ASP A 319 3.20 -14.03 -13.76
C ASP A 319 4.41 -14.89 -13.37
N VAL A 320 5.39 -14.30 -12.72
CA VAL A 320 6.60 -15.02 -12.32
C VAL A 320 6.34 -16.05 -11.21
N PHE A 321 5.35 -15.81 -10.35
CA PHE A 321 4.90 -16.80 -9.38
C PHE A 321 4.30 -18.02 -10.06
N LEU A 322 3.42 -17.85 -11.03
CA LEU A 322 2.85 -18.95 -11.82
C LEU A 322 3.93 -19.74 -12.56
N GLU A 323 4.89 -19.05 -13.18
CA GLU A 323 6.02 -19.71 -13.83
C GLU A 323 6.87 -20.51 -12.83
N SER A 324 7.10 -19.99 -11.65
CA SER A 324 7.83 -20.71 -10.60
C SER A 324 7.10 -21.99 -10.18
N LEU A 325 5.78 -21.96 -10.09
CA LEU A 325 4.95 -23.13 -9.77
C LEU A 325 5.01 -24.19 -10.89
N ASN A 326 5.02 -23.75 -12.13
CA ASN A 326 5.22 -24.64 -13.28
C ASN A 326 6.56 -25.37 -13.22
N ARG A 327 7.64 -24.64 -12.90
CA ARG A 327 8.98 -25.23 -12.69
C ARG A 327 9.03 -26.14 -11.47
N LEU A 328 8.39 -25.73 -10.39
CA LEU A 328 8.31 -26.51 -9.14
C LEU A 328 7.59 -27.84 -9.35
N ASN A 329 6.53 -27.87 -10.15
CA ASN A 329 5.78 -29.09 -10.46
C ASN A 329 6.63 -30.15 -11.17
N ARG A 330 7.72 -29.74 -11.82
CA ARG A 330 8.68 -30.61 -12.50
C ARG A 330 9.91 -30.91 -11.67
N ASP A 331 10.03 -30.30 -10.49
CA ASP A 331 11.19 -30.48 -9.61
C ASP A 331 11.11 -31.83 -8.90
N LYS A 332 12.06 -32.71 -9.23
CA LYS A 332 12.17 -34.04 -8.62
C LYS A 332 12.55 -34.02 -7.14
N ASN A 333 13.12 -32.91 -6.66
CA ASN A 333 13.54 -32.72 -5.28
C ASN A 333 12.40 -32.23 -4.38
N LEU A 334 11.24 -31.92 -4.93
CA LEU A 334 10.09 -31.51 -4.16
C LEU A 334 9.57 -32.67 -3.32
N GLU A 335 9.64 -32.54 -1.99
CA GLU A 335 9.29 -33.62 -1.07
C GLU A 335 7.79 -33.65 -0.74
N LYS A 336 7.16 -32.49 -0.62
CA LYS A 336 5.76 -32.33 -0.21
C LYS A 336 4.85 -32.00 -1.40
N ASN A 337 3.58 -32.38 -1.28
CA ASN A 337 2.56 -31.76 -2.13
C ASN A 337 2.40 -30.28 -1.78
N VAL A 338 2.21 -29.46 -2.80
CA VAL A 338 2.07 -28.00 -2.66
C VAL A 338 0.68 -27.59 -3.13
N LEU A 339 0.00 -26.81 -2.32
CA LEU A 339 -1.27 -26.17 -2.64
C LEU A 339 -1.06 -24.65 -2.66
N ALA A 340 -1.13 -24.06 -3.84
CA ALA A 340 -0.90 -22.63 -4.06
C ALA A 340 -2.21 -21.89 -4.27
N PHE A 341 -2.42 -20.82 -3.51
CA PHE A 341 -3.57 -19.93 -3.62
C PHE A 341 -3.18 -18.64 -4.31
N ILE A 342 -3.95 -18.23 -5.33
CA ILE A 342 -3.85 -16.93 -5.98
C ILE A 342 -5.07 -16.11 -5.52
N ASN A 343 -4.91 -15.36 -4.45
CA ASN A 343 -5.98 -14.56 -3.82
C ASN A 343 -5.96 -13.14 -4.39
N VAL A 344 -6.47 -12.99 -5.61
CA VAL A 344 -6.40 -11.73 -6.36
C VAL A 344 -7.78 -11.42 -6.95
N PRO A 345 -8.44 -10.33 -6.51
CA PRO A 345 -9.76 -9.98 -7.02
C PRO A 345 -9.73 -9.69 -8.52
N GLY A 346 -10.46 -10.50 -9.29
CA GLY A 346 -10.66 -10.33 -10.72
C GLY A 346 -12.02 -9.74 -11.05
N TRP A 347 -12.39 -9.79 -12.32
CA TRP A 347 -13.76 -9.46 -12.75
C TRP A 347 -14.68 -10.65 -12.44
N VAL A 348 -14.97 -10.79 -11.16
CA VAL A 348 -15.63 -11.95 -10.57
C VAL A 348 -17.14 -11.90 -10.80
N GLY A 349 -17.69 -13.07 -11.16
CA GLY A 349 -19.11 -13.37 -11.19
C GLY A 349 -19.56 -14.13 -9.92
N ASP A 350 -20.42 -15.12 -10.09
CA ASP A 350 -20.99 -15.86 -8.99
C ASP A 350 -20.05 -16.92 -8.41
N ALA A 351 -20.22 -17.22 -7.13
CA ALA A 351 -19.64 -18.39 -6.50
C ALA A 351 -20.15 -19.68 -7.17
N ARG A 352 -19.27 -20.66 -7.34
CA ARG A 352 -19.60 -21.92 -8.02
C ARG A 352 -20.59 -22.74 -7.20
N GLU A 353 -21.79 -22.95 -7.73
CA GLU A 353 -22.82 -23.77 -7.09
C GLU A 353 -22.39 -25.23 -6.93
N ASP A 354 -21.72 -25.82 -7.94
CA ASP A 354 -21.21 -27.19 -7.90
C ASP A 354 -20.21 -27.40 -6.75
N LEU A 355 -19.32 -26.43 -6.54
CA LEU A 355 -18.38 -26.44 -5.42
C LEU A 355 -19.11 -26.23 -4.08
N GLN A 356 -20.07 -25.31 -4.01
CA GLN A 356 -20.88 -25.11 -2.81
C GLN A 356 -21.63 -26.37 -2.39
N GLN A 357 -22.17 -27.11 -3.34
CA GLN A 357 -22.87 -28.38 -3.07
C GLN A 357 -21.91 -29.39 -2.46
N ARG A 358 -20.69 -29.54 -2.98
CA ARG A 358 -19.68 -30.42 -2.41
C ARG A 358 -19.23 -29.99 -1.01
N LEU A 359 -19.06 -28.69 -0.79
CA LEU A 359 -18.67 -28.15 0.52
C LEU A 359 -19.72 -28.38 1.62
N LYS A 360 -21.01 -28.42 1.26
CA LYS A 360 -22.11 -28.75 2.19
C LYS A 360 -22.17 -30.21 2.53
N SER A 361 -21.66 -31.09 1.69
CA SER A 361 -21.64 -32.54 1.91
C SER A 361 -20.49 -32.92 2.84
N LYS A 362 -20.67 -33.95 3.65
CA LYS A 362 -19.61 -34.59 4.44
C LYS A 362 -18.82 -35.63 3.66
N ALA A 363 -19.22 -35.92 2.42
CA ALA A 363 -18.59 -36.93 1.59
C ALA A 363 -17.18 -36.49 1.12
N LYS A 364 -16.32 -37.46 0.86
CA LYS A 364 -15.08 -37.28 0.13
C LYS A 364 -15.36 -37.47 -1.36
N PHE A 365 -14.73 -36.67 -2.18
CA PHE A 365 -14.87 -36.72 -3.63
C PHE A 365 -13.57 -37.20 -4.26
N THR A 366 -13.68 -38.04 -5.28
CA THR A 366 -12.53 -38.64 -5.98
C THR A 366 -12.39 -38.15 -7.43
N THR A 367 -13.32 -37.30 -7.87
CA THR A 367 -13.31 -36.74 -9.23
C THR A 367 -13.28 -35.23 -9.16
N PRO A 368 -12.48 -34.58 -10.02
CA PRO A 368 -12.47 -33.11 -10.07
C PRO A 368 -13.79 -32.57 -10.62
N LEU A 369 -14.10 -31.33 -10.22
CA LEU A 369 -15.10 -30.53 -10.90
C LEU A 369 -14.57 -30.05 -12.25
N GLU A 370 -15.46 -29.62 -13.14
CA GLU A 370 -15.07 -28.96 -14.37
C GLU A 370 -14.27 -27.69 -14.05
N VAL A 371 -13.18 -27.42 -14.77
CA VAL A 371 -12.24 -26.32 -14.48
C VAL A 371 -11.83 -26.31 -13.01
N PRO A 372 -11.05 -27.28 -12.53
CA PRO A 372 -10.73 -27.44 -11.10
C PRO A 372 -9.62 -26.48 -10.64
N LEU A 373 -9.66 -25.24 -11.11
CA LEU A 373 -8.64 -24.20 -10.92
C LEU A 373 -9.19 -22.96 -10.22
N ILE A 374 -10.51 -22.78 -10.15
CA ILE A 374 -11.14 -21.52 -9.77
C ILE A 374 -12.31 -21.74 -8.83
N THR A 375 -12.49 -20.84 -7.86
CA THR A 375 -13.55 -20.91 -6.85
C THR A 375 -14.84 -20.19 -7.26
N HIS A 376 -14.72 -19.18 -8.10
CA HIS A 376 -15.82 -18.35 -8.59
C HIS A 376 -15.71 -18.22 -10.10
N TRP A 377 -16.84 -18.18 -10.78
CA TRP A 377 -16.85 -17.90 -12.21
C TRP A 377 -16.46 -16.43 -12.45
N LEU A 378 -15.69 -16.20 -13.52
CA LEU A 378 -15.41 -14.85 -14.00
C LEU A 378 -16.45 -14.45 -15.05
N HIS A 379 -16.71 -13.15 -15.18
CA HIS A 379 -17.52 -12.63 -16.27
C HIS A 379 -16.90 -12.93 -17.65
N ASN A 380 -15.57 -13.04 -17.70
CA ASN A 380 -14.87 -13.47 -18.90
C ASN A 380 -13.87 -14.59 -18.58
N MET A 381 -14.31 -15.83 -18.80
CA MET A 381 -13.49 -17.03 -18.58
C MET A 381 -12.46 -17.28 -19.69
N THR A 382 -12.61 -16.63 -20.85
CA THR A 382 -11.76 -16.88 -22.04
C THR A 382 -10.60 -15.90 -22.16
N HIS A 383 -10.59 -14.83 -21.39
CA HIS A 383 -9.58 -13.77 -21.47
C HIS A 383 -9.19 -13.26 -20.07
N ASP A 384 -8.70 -14.18 -19.24
CA ASP A 384 -8.15 -13.86 -17.93
C ASP A 384 -6.67 -14.23 -17.91
N GLN A 385 -5.81 -13.31 -17.45
CA GLN A 385 -4.35 -13.50 -17.52
C GLN A 385 -3.87 -14.71 -16.72
N VAL A 386 -4.44 -14.98 -15.54
CA VAL A 386 -4.08 -16.14 -14.71
C VAL A 386 -4.51 -17.44 -15.40
N LEU A 387 -5.77 -17.52 -15.84
CA LEU A 387 -6.30 -18.71 -16.49
C LEU A 387 -5.61 -18.98 -17.83
N ASP A 388 -5.33 -17.95 -18.62
CA ASP A 388 -4.63 -18.06 -19.90
C ASP A 388 -3.20 -18.59 -19.71
N MET A 389 -2.49 -18.09 -18.70
CA MET A 389 -1.14 -18.56 -18.41
C MET A 389 -1.12 -20.00 -17.90
N LEU A 390 -2.05 -20.38 -17.02
CA LEU A 390 -2.19 -21.78 -16.55
C LEU A 390 -2.47 -22.72 -17.71
N LYS A 391 -3.36 -22.33 -18.63
CA LYS A 391 -3.64 -23.09 -19.86
C LYS A 391 -2.43 -23.23 -20.77
N TYR A 392 -1.71 -22.13 -20.99
CA TYR A 392 -0.49 -22.12 -21.78
C TYR A 392 0.59 -23.05 -21.21
N MET A 393 0.74 -23.08 -19.90
CA MET A 393 1.70 -23.95 -19.21
C MET A 393 1.22 -25.41 -19.08
N GLY A 394 -0.03 -25.70 -19.40
CA GLY A 394 -0.63 -27.03 -19.25
C GLY A 394 -0.86 -27.43 -17.78
N MET A 395 -1.01 -26.46 -16.89
CA MET A 395 -1.28 -26.69 -15.46
C MET A 395 -2.80 -26.73 -15.22
N SER A 396 -3.32 -27.91 -15.00
CA SER A 396 -4.76 -28.18 -14.85
C SER A 396 -5.13 -28.96 -13.58
N ASN A 397 -4.23 -29.00 -12.60
CA ASN A 397 -4.43 -29.75 -11.36
C ASN A 397 -4.68 -31.26 -11.59
N ARG A 398 -3.89 -31.90 -12.45
CA ARG A 398 -3.97 -33.33 -12.72
C ARG A 398 -3.66 -34.13 -11.45
N PRO A 399 -4.21 -35.36 -11.30
CA PRO A 399 -3.97 -36.18 -10.11
C PRO A 399 -2.48 -36.39 -9.79
N GLU A 400 -1.64 -36.54 -10.81
CA GLU A 400 -0.19 -36.73 -10.69
C GLU A 400 0.62 -35.48 -10.36
N ASP A 401 0.03 -34.30 -10.50
CA ASP A 401 0.74 -33.04 -10.22
C ASP A 401 0.97 -32.87 -8.71
N LYS A 402 2.21 -32.66 -8.32
CA LYS A 402 2.56 -32.34 -6.92
C LYS A 402 2.16 -30.92 -6.52
N VAL A 403 2.08 -30.02 -7.48
CA VAL A 403 1.70 -28.62 -7.28
C VAL A 403 0.28 -28.41 -7.78
N LYS A 404 -0.61 -28.06 -6.89
CA LYS A 404 -2.00 -27.70 -7.19
C LYS A 404 -2.19 -26.20 -7.01
N ILE A 405 -2.97 -25.58 -7.89
CA ILE A 405 -3.20 -24.13 -7.91
C ILE A 405 -4.69 -23.87 -7.81
N ILE A 406 -5.08 -22.95 -6.94
CA ILE A 406 -6.44 -22.43 -6.84
C ILE A 406 -6.42 -20.94 -7.04
N PHE A 407 -7.14 -20.47 -8.04
CA PHE A 407 -7.41 -19.06 -8.24
C PHE A 407 -8.68 -18.65 -7.48
N VAL A 408 -8.56 -17.72 -6.55
CA VAL A 408 -9.64 -17.15 -5.75
C VAL A 408 -9.85 -15.70 -6.21
N PRO A 409 -10.72 -15.46 -7.22
CA PRO A 409 -10.81 -14.17 -7.88
C PRO A 409 -11.75 -13.17 -7.20
N CYS A 410 -12.03 -13.35 -5.93
CA CYS A 410 -12.94 -12.50 -5.17
C CYS A 410 -12.23 -11.79 -4.01
N TYR A 411 -12.87 -10.75 -3.48
CA TYR A 411 -12.47 -10.19 -2.20
C TYR A 411 -12.82 -11.15 -1.06
N LEU A 412 -11.87 -11.36 -0.16
CA LEU A 412 -12.06 -12.17 1.03
C LEU A 412 -12.67 -11.31 2.15
N ASP A 413 -13.96 -11.10 2.07
CA ASP A 413 -14.75 -10.28 2.99
C ASP A 413 -15.52 -11.09 4.07
N GLY A 414 -15.37 -12.41 4.03
CA GLY A 414 -16.07 -13.35 4.91
C GLY A 414 -17.43 -13.84 4.39
N LYS A 415 -17.87 -13.37 3.21
CA LYS A 415 -19.20 -13.66 2.64
C LYS A 415 -19.14 -14.02 1.14
N ASP A 416 -18.00 -14.48 0.67
CA ASP A 416 -17.75 -14.76 -0.74
C ASP A 416 -18.51 -15.99 -1.28
N GLY A 417 -19.07 -16.81 -0.40
CA GLY A 417 -19.89 -17.99 -0.77
C GLY A 417 -19.11 -19.30 -0.89
N ILE A 418 -17.79 -19.29 -0.87
CA ILE A 418 -16.91 -20.46 -0.94
C ILE A 418 -16.03 -20.57 0.31
N ILE A 419 -15.13 -19.63 0.50
CA ILE A 419 -14.17 -19.62 1.60
C ILE A 419 -14.81 -19.06 2.87
N ASN A 420 -15.59 -18.00 2.75
CA ASN A 420 -16.33 -17.35 3.82
C ASN A 420 -15.45 -16.99 5.03
N LYS A 421 -14.24 -16.53 4.75
CA LYS A 421 -13.30 -15.99 5.74
C LYS A 421 -12.79 -14.65 5.28
N GLN A 422 -12.54 -13.76 6.24
CA GLN A 422 -11.82 -12.52 5.95
C GLN A 422 -10.36 -12.82 5.62
N TYR A 423 -9.75 -11.95 4.85
CA TYR A 423 -8.38 -12.10 4.37
C TYR A 423 -7.40 -12.46 5.49
N TYR A 424 -7.43 -11.75 6.60
CA TYR A 424 -6.53 -12.02 7.74
C TYR A 424 -6.81 -13.37 8.43
N ASP A 425 -8.03 -13.85 8.41
CA ASP A 425 -8.38 -15.15 8.94
C ASP A 425 -8.02 -16.32 8.00
N LEU A 426 -7.59 -16.03 6.80
CA LEU A 426 -7.13 -17.02 5.82
C LEU A 426 -5.60 -17.07 5.71
N ILE A 427 -4.94 -15.91 5.53
CA ILE A 427 -3.50 -15.82 5.27
C ILE A 427 -2.66 -16.46 6.38
N LEU A 428 -3.08 -16.37 7.63
CA LEU A 428 -2.37 -16.98 8.75
C LEU A 428 -2.28 -18.51 8.68
N GLY A 429 -3.07 -19.12 7.80
CA GLY A 429 -3.04 -20.55 7.50
C GLY A 429 -1.97 -20.97 6.51
N GLU A 430 -1.36 -20.06 5.80
CA GLU A 430 -0.27 -20.35 4.86
C GLU A 430 1.02 -20.78 5.57
N ASP A 431 1.80 -21.63 4.92
CA ASP A 431 3.13 -22.03 5.38
C ASP A 431 4.21 -21.10 4.85
N LEU A 432 4.00 -20.56 3.66
CA LEU A 432 4.89 -19.64 2.97
C LEU A 432 4.05 -18.72 2.08
N SER A 433 4.32 -17.43 2.08
CA SER A 433 3.70 -16.48 1.16
C SER A 433 4.72 -15.95 0.17
N VAL A 434 4.29 -15.68 -1.06
CA VAL A 434 5.17 -15.26 -2.15
C VAL A 434 4.63 -13.99 -2.81
N TYR A 435 5.40 -12.92 -2.73
CA TYR A 435 5.07 -11.61 -3.30
C TYR A 435 6.24 -11.11 -4.16
N PRO A 436 6.44 -11.68 -5.36
CA PRO A 436 7.63 -11.40 -6.17
C PRO A 436 7.43 -10.15 -7.04
N SER A 437 7.05 -9.04 -6.42
CA SER A 437 6.67 -7.81 -7.09
C SER A 437 7.76 -7.24 -7.98
N TYR A 438 7.35 -6.70 -9.13
CA TYR A 438 8.16 -5.87 -10.01
C TYR A 438 8.06 -4.39 -9.64
N TYR A 439 6.87 -3.91 -9.30
CA TYR A 439 6.63 -2.53 -8.88
C TYR A 439 5.83 -2.50 -7.57
N GLU A 440 6.52 -2.20 -6.48
CA GLU A 440 5.93 -2.12 -5.14
C GLU A 440 6.66 -1.07 -4.30
N PRO A 441 6.13 0.15 -4.16
CA PRO A 441 6.78 1.22 -3.41
C PRO A 441 7.12 0.84 -1.97
N TRP A 442 6.23 0.13 -1.28
CA TRP A 442 6.51 -0.44 0.03
C TRP A 442 6.23 -1.94 0.07
N GLY A 443 4.99 -2.35 0.21
CA GLY A 443 4.55 -3.74 0.28
C GLY A 443 3.97 -4.11 1.65
N TYR A 444 2.73 -3.72 1.89
CA TYR A 444 2.01 -4.14 3.09
C TYR A 444 1.68 -5.62 3.09
N THR A 445 1.43 -6.24 1.94
CA THR A 445 1.12 -7.67 1.86
C THR A 445 2.25 -8.56 2.41
N PRO A 446 3.53 -8.39 2.03
CA PRO A 446 4.60 -9.15 2.67
C PRO A 446 4.80 -8.79 4.14
N LEU A 447 4.62 -7.53 4.53
CA LEU A 447 4.72 -7.11 5.93
C LEU A 447 3.64 -7.76 6.80
N GLU A 448 2.38 -7.76 6.36
CA GLU A 448 1.28 -8.42 7.05
C GLU A 448 1.49 -9.93 7.15
N SER A 449 2.03 -10.54 6.10
CA SER A 449 2.38 -11.97 6.09
C SER A 449 3.36 -12.32 7.20
N VAL A 450 4.48 -11.60 7.32
CA VAL A 450 5.45 -11.85 8.39
C VAL A 450 4.90 -11.49 9.77
N ALA A 451 3.98 -10.53 9.86
CA ALA A 451 3.26 -10.23 11.11
C ALA A 451 2.43 -11.42 11.60
N PHE A 452 1.87 -12.21 10.69
CA PHE A 452 1.22 -13.49 10.99
C PHE A 452 2.19 -14.66 11.16
N HIS A 453 3.46 -14.41 11.30
CA HIS A 453 4.51 -15.42 11.41
C HIS A 453 4.53 -16.39 10.21
N VAL A 454 4.21 -15.90 9.03
CA VAL A 454 4.32 -16.63 7.78
C VAL A 454 5.61 -16.23 7.08
N PRO A 455 6.55 -17.17 6.89
CA PRO A 455 7.76 -16.91 6.12
C PRO A 455 7.39 -16.42 4.71
N THR A 456 8.13 -15.45 4.21
CA THR A 456 7.71 -14.68 3.04
C THR A 456 8.83 -14.53 2.03
N VAL A 457 8.51 -14.72 0.75
CA VAL A 457 9.38 -14.42 -0.38
C VAL A 457 8.93 -13.10 -1.01
N THR A 458 9.87 -12.20 -1.20
CA THR A 458 9.66 -10.91 -1.88
C THR A 458 10.86 -10.59 -2.78
N THR A 459 10.90 -9.39 -3.34
CA THR A 459 12.03 -8.94 -4.18
C THR A 459 12.63 -7.65 -3.65
N ASP A 460 13.82 -7.30 -4.12
CA ASP A 460 14.49 -6.03 -3.84
C ASP A 460 13.93 -4.84 -4.67
N LEU A 461 12.95 -5.09 -5.53
CA LEU A 461 12.14 -4.04 -6.17
C LEU A 461 10.91 -3.63 -5.33
N ALA A 462 10.61 -4.36 -4.25
CA ALA A 462 9.66 -3.94 -3.23
C ALA A 462 10.40 -3.15 -2.14
N GLY A 463 9.84 -2.03 -1.71
CA GLY A 463 10.42 -1.23 -0.64
C GLY A 463 10.66 -2.01 0.65
N PHE A 464 9.69 -2.86 1.03
CA PHE A 464 9.81 -3.78 2.17
C PHE A 464 10.99 -4.75 2.01
N GLY A 465 11.15 -5.36 0.83
CA GLY A 465 12.25 -6.29 0.57
C GLY A 465 13.61 -5.61 0.66
N LEU A 466 13.74 -4.43 0.07
CA LEU A 466 14.97 -3.66 0.14
C LEU A 466 15.29 -3.22 1.58
N TRP A 467 14.27 -2.87 2.37
CA TRP A 467 14.43 -2.58 3.79
C TRP A 467 14.91 -3.82 4.58
N VAL A 468 14.31 -4.99 4.32
CA VAL A 468 14.75 -6.26 4.96
C VAL A 468 16.23 -6.52 4.68
N ASN A 469 16.70 -6.29 3.46
CA ASN A 469 18.12 -6.42 3.12
C ASN A 469 19.04 -5.50 3.93
N SER A 470 18.52 -4.40 4.45
CA SER A 470 19.27 -3.47 5.31
C SER A 470 19.39 -3.94 6.77
N LEU A 471 18.59 -4.92 7.18
CA LEU A 471 18.60 -5.45 8.54
C LEU A 471 19.80 -6.35 8.79
N LYS A 472 20.30 -6.33 10.01
CA LYS A 472 21.36 -7.25 10.44
C LYS A 472 20.81 -8.68 10.54
N ASN A 473 21.65 -9.65 10.17
CA ASN A 473 21.33 -11.08 10.28
C ASN A 473 20.13 -11.53 9.43
N GLN A 474 19.98 -10.96 8.24
CA GLN A 474 19.00 -11.39 7.24
C GLN A 474 19.74 -12.03 6.06
N HIS A 475 19.64 -13.36 5.94
CA HIS A 475 20.41 -14.16 4.96
C HIS A 475 19.50 -15.06 4.09
N GLY A 476 18.21 -14.88 4.14
CA GLY A 476 17.25 -15.64 3.35
C GLY A 476 16.09 -16.19 4.18
N ILE A 477 15.41 -17.20 3.65
CA ILE A 477 14.17 -17.74 4.24
C ILE A 477 14.38 -18.27 5.67
N ASP A 478 15.55 -18.76 6.02
CA ASP A 478 15.85 -19.25 7.36
C ASP A 478 15.75 -18.15 8.44
N ASP A 479 15.84 -16.90 8.02
CA ASP A 479 15.64 -15.73 8.86
C ASP A 479 14.25 -15.10 8.73
N GLY A 480 13.32 -15.80 8.04
CA GLY A 480 11.91 -15.43 7.92
C GLY A 480 11.51 -14.78 6.61
N VAL A 481 12.45 -14.16 5.89
CA VAL A 481 12.20 -13.51 4.61
C VAL A 481 13.27 -13.84 3.59
N GLU A 482 12.87 -14.31 2.42
CA GLU A 482 13.73 -14.42 1.25
C GLU A 482 13.52 -13.20 0.36
N VAL A 483 14.57 -12.41 0.14
CA VAL A 483 14.54 -11.26 -0.78
C VAL A 483 15.30 -11.64 -2.04
N LEU A 484 14.57 -11.85 -3.13
CA LEU A 484 15.16 -12.18 -4.41
C LEU A 484 15.59 -10.91 -5.14
N HIS A 485 16.75 -10.94 -5.79
CA HIS A 485 17.12 -9.88 -6.72
C HIS A 485 16.23 -9.95 -7.96
N ARG A 486 15.56 -8.84 -8.30
CA ARG A 486 14.77 -8.71 -9.51
C ARG A 486 15.23 -7.51 -10.33
N SER A 487 15.25 -7.69 -11.65
CA SER A 487 15.53 -6.64 -12.63
C SER A 487 14.53 -6.75 -13.80
N ASP A 488 14.65 -5.89 -14.81
CA ASP A 488 13.79 -5.97 -16.00
C ASP A 488 13.99 -7.24 -16.83
N TYR A 489 15.18 -7.86 -16.76
CA TYR A 489 15.58 -8.94 -17.66
C TYR A 489 15.95 -10.26 -16.97
N ASN A 490 15.72 -10.40 -15.67
CA ASN A 490 16.05 -11.63 -14.95
C ASN A 490 14.82 -12.45 -14.51
N TYR A 491 13.75 -12.38 -15.26
CA TYR A 491 12.49 -13.10 -14.99
C TYR A 491 12.73 -14.59 -14.71
N SER A 492 13.55 -15.26 -15.52
CA SER A 492 13.86 -16.68 -15.37
C SER A 492 14.57 -16.99 -14.06
N GLU A 493 15.54 -16.18 -13.68
CA GLU A 493 16.27 -16.35 -12.42
C GLU A 493 15.36 -16.12 -11.20
N VAL A 494 14.44 -15.17 -11.29
CA VAL A 494 13.44 -14.95 -10.22
C VAL A 494 12.51 -16.15 -10.10
N ALA A 495 12.02 -16.69 -11.20
CA ALA A 495 11.18 -17.90 -11.20
C ALA A 495 11.92 -19.10 -10.58
N ASP A 496 13.18 -19.31 -10.92
CA ASP A 496 14.01 -20.34 -10.31
C ASP A 496 14.28 -20.09 -8.82
N GLY A 497 14.54 -18.84 -8.45
CA GLY A 497 14.75 -18.47 -7.04
C GLY A 497 13.52 -18.75 -6.16
N ILE A 498 12.33 -18.46 -6.65
CA ILE A 498 11.07 -18.80 -5.95
C ILE A 498 10.94 -20.32 -5.84
N LYS A 499 11.10 -21.04 -6.96
CA LYS A 499 11.04 -22.51 -6.98
C LYS A 499 12.01 -23.14 -6.00
N ASP A 500 13.28 -22.70 -6.02
CA ASP A 500 14.32 -23.24 -5.15
C ASP A 500 14.03 -22.96 -3.66
N THR A 501 13.51 -21.78 -3.34
CA THR A 501 13.11 -21.43 -1.97
C THR A 501 11.97 -22.32 -1.48
N ILE A 502 10.94 -22.54 -2.29
CA ILE A 502 9.80 -23.40 -1.92
C ILE A 502 10.27 -24.86 -1.75
N SER A 503 11.07 -25.36 -2.69
CA SER A 503 11.60 -26.73 -2.64
C SER A 503 12.45 -26.95 -1.38
N ALA A 504 13.39 -26.05 -1.09
CA ALA A 504 14.20 -26.11 0.13
C ALA A 504 13.37 -26.00 1.40
N PHE A 505 12.36 -25.12 1.42
CA PHE A 505 11.46 -24.98 2.56
C PHE A 505 10.63 -26.25 2.79
N SER A 506 10.21 -26.94 1.74
CA SER A 506 9.44 -28.18 1.83
C SER A 506 10.19 -29.32 2.55
N ALA A 507 11.52 -29.28 2.51
CA ALA A 507 12.40 -30.27 3.15
C ALA A 507 12.75 -29.95 4.63
N LYS A 508 12.30 -28.79 5.14
CA LYS A 508 12.59 -28.37 6.52
C LYS A 508 11.81 -29.22 7.53
N THR A 509 12.45 -29.47 8.66
CA THR A 509 11.81 -30.11 9.82
C THR A 509 10.83 -29.17 10.51
N ASP A 510 9.89 -29.71 11.28
CA ASP A 510 8.94 -28.90 12.05
C ASP A 510 9.62 -27.93 13.03
N ALA A 511 10.74 -28.34 13.61
CA ALA A 511 11.54 -27.48 14.51
C ALA A 511 12.17 -26.29 13.76
N GLU A 512 12.71 -26.54 12.57
CA GLU A 512 13.25 -25.48 11.69
C GLU A 512 12.14 -24.52 11.25
N VAL A 513 11.01 -25.04 10.78
CA VAL A 513 9.87 -24.24 10.38
C VAL A 513 9.35 -23.37 11.53
N LYS A 514 9.25 -23.93 12.74
CA LYS A 514 8.83 -23.17 13.92
C LYS A 514 9.78 -22.00 14.21
N ASN A 515 11.09 -22.22 14.09
CA ASN A 515 12.08 -21.17 14.29
C ASN A 515 12.01 -20.10 13.19
N ILE A 516 11.86 -20.50 11.93
CA ILE A 516 11.70 -19.58 10.78
C ILE A 516 10.45 -18.69 10.97
N ARG A 517 9.34 -19.30 11.39
CA ARG A 517 8.10 -18.56 11.69
C ARG A 517 8.29 -17.52 12.80
N LYS A 518 9.01 -17.87 13.85
CA LYS A 518 9.36 -16.94 14.93
C LYS A 518 10.19 -15.77 14.40
N ARG A 519 11.18 -16.04 13.55
CA ARG A 519 12.03 -15.00 12.94
C ARG A 519 11.27 -14.09 12.02
N ALA A 520 10.31 -14.61 11.24
CA ALA A 520 9.40 -13.79 10.44
C ALA A 520 8.64 -12.77 11.29
N GLY A 521 8.07 -13.20 12.43
CA GLY A 521 7.42 -12.29 13.38
C GLY A 521 8.35 -11.23 13.95
N GLN A 522 9.62 -11.57 14.20
CA GLN A 522 10.63 -10.62 14.67
C GLN A 522 10.99 -9.55 13.62
N VAL A 523 10.97 -9.90 12.34
CA VAL A 523 11.12 -8.92 11.25
C VAL A 523 9.97 -7.92 11.27
N ALA A 524 8.73 -8.40 11.38
CA ALA A 524 7.55 -7.55 11.44
C ALA A 524 7.60 -6.57 12.62
N GLU A 525 8.05 -7.02 13.79
CA GLU A 525 8.15 -6.17 14.99
C GLU A 525 9.04 -4.94 14.77
N GLN A 526 10.09 -5.06 13.97
CA GLN A 526 10.99 -3.94 13.64
C GLN A 526 10.33 -2.87 12.76
N ALA A 527 9.21 -3.18 12.11
CA ALA A 527 8.45 -2.26 11.27
C ALA A 527 7.25 -1.61 11.99
N LEU A 528 7.06 -1.84 13.27
CA LEU A 528 6.01 -1.18 14.05
C LEU A 528 6.21 0.34 14.06
N TRP A 529 5.10 1.09 14.10
CA TRP A 529 5.16 2.55 14.12
C TRP A 529 5.98 3.12 15.26
N LYS A 530 6.04 2.46 16.41
CA LYS A 530 6.92 2.88 17.52
C LYS A 530 8.41 3.02 17.12
N HIS A 531 8.84 2.33 16.04
CA HIS A 531 10.17 2.44 15.48
C HIS A 531 10.21 3.42 14.30
N PHE A 532 9.31 3.27 13.33
CA PHE A 532 9.35 4.07 12.10
C PHE A 532 8.88 5.51 12.28
N ILE A 533 8.17 5.82 13.37
CA ILE A 533 7.75 7.20 13.66
C ILE A 533 8.96 8.14 13.87
N GLU A 534 10.11 7.62 14.28
CA GLU A 534 11.32 8.41 14.51
C GLU A 534 11.79 9.14 13.23
N TYR A 535 11.61 8.53 12.06
CA TYR A 535 11.91 9.17 10.78
C TYR A 535 11.00 10.39 10.51
N TYR A 536 9.77 10.36 10.97
CA TYR A 536 8.87 11.51 10.90
C TYR A 536 9.35 12.65 11.76
N TYR A 537 9.88 12.37 12.94
CA TYR A 537 10.44 13.40 13.82
C TYR A 537 11.68 14.06 13.20
N GLU A 538 12.50 13.29 12.50
CA GLU A 538 13.61 13.82 11.70
C GLU A 538 13.12 14.71 10.56
N ALA A 539 12.05 14.31 9.85
CA ALA A 539 11.45 15.10 8.78
C ALA A 539 10.84 16.41 9.31
N TYR A 540 10.22 16.39 10.47
CA TYR A 540 9.70 17.60 11.11
C TYR A 540 10.82 18.56 11.47
N ASP A 541 11.91 18.11 12.09
CA ASP A 541 13.09 18.91 12.37
C ASP A 541 13.68 19.52 11.11
N PHE A 542 13.85 18.72 10.08
CA PHE A 542 14.38 19.17 8.78
C PHE A 542 13.50 20.27 8.17
N ALA A 543 12.21 20.05 8.10
CA ALA A 543 11.26 21.00 7.52
C ALA A 543 11.22 22.32 8.32
N LEU A 544 11.19 22.25 9.64
CA LEU A 544 11.16 23.44 10.50
C LEU A 544 12.43 24.27 10.35
N ARG A 545 13.60 23.65 10.31
CA ARG A 545 14.87 24.36 10.11
C ARG A 545 14.94 25.01 8.73
N HIS A 546 14.54 24.30 7.70
CA HIS A 546 14.55 24.82 6.33
C HIS A 546 13.55 25.96 6.15
N ALA A 547 12.37 25.89 6.77
CA ALA A 547 11.40 26.99 6.77
C ALA A 547 11.96 28.24 7.46
N MET A 548 12.67 28.09 8.57
CA MET A 548 13.34 29.20 9.26
C MET A 548 14.42 29.85 8.37
N GLU A 549 15.25 29.04 7.71
CA GLU A 549 16.27 29.51 6.79
C GLU A 549 15.65 30.26 5.60
N ARG A 550 14.58 29.74 5.03
CA ARG A 550 13.85 30.36 3.91
C ARG A 550 13.26 31.73 4.28
N GLN A 551 12.85 31.94 5.52
CA GLN A 551 12.31 33.22 6.00
C GLN A 551 13.41 34.27 6.27
N LEU A 552 14.65 33.84 6.47
CA LEU A 552 15.80 34.74 6.73
C LEU A 552 16.49 35.20 5.45
N GLY A 553 16.31 34.50 4.33
CA GLY A 553 16.86 34.83 3.01
C GLY A 553 15.91 35.63 2.17
#